data_9accc4a5b1398abb4b71c34327afcb1a
#
_entry.id   9accc4a5b1398abb4b71c34327afcb1a
#
_cell.length_a   1.000
_cell.length_b   1.000
_cell.length_c   1.000
_cell.angle_alpha   90.00
_cell.angle_beta   90.00
_cell.angle_gamma   90.00
#
_symmetry.space_group_name_H-M   'P 1'
#
loop_
_entity.id
_entity.type
_entity.pdbx_description
1 polymer ?
#
loop_
_entity_poly.entity_id
_entity_poly.type
_entity_poly.pdbx_seq_one_letter_code
_entity_poly.pdbx_strand_id
1 'polypeptide(L)'
;MKHEVIIPQSEWTARSQHWLAQSIASKSPRGLRERQSSPLVLCGDGVHLRIEKGTLHIRGGLTHYPQERETYRFFRGDLDLPSRIVAVDCSGGLSFDVLAWLAEQEVGLVCVDWKGEGVSVLSCNGYSADPKKVAWQEETRRDEAARLAFAADLIRRKIVAGITTLEDHIAPSRLRTMALEKARVGIERLEKEQISDLNDIFAIEGECASSYFGAWRGLPIVWKATKQYPIPEAWLKYGGRSSLATGVKAENRNASHPINAMLNYAYGVKLVQMQIDAVAEGYDPTLGVMHNRKRGKERFVLDLIEPERPKIDAVVLKLIADHPLSGADFTIRYNGGCRLSPQLARHLTTLLGR
;
A
#
# COMPACT_ATOMS: atom_id res chain seq x y z
N MET A 1 4.03 -49.61 -10.39
CA MET A 1 4.48 -48.50 -9.56
C MET A 1 4.65 -47.28 -10.47
N LYS A 2 3.81 -46.25 -10.31
CA LYS A 2 4.00 -44.97 -11.04
C LYS A 2 5.15 -44.26 -10.37
N HIS A 3 6.26 -44.10 -11.07
CA HIS A 3 7.33 -43.20 -10.62
C HIS A 3 6.78 -41.78 -10.60
N GLU A 4 6.52 -41.23 -9.42
CA GLU A 4 6.33 -39.83 -9.22
C GLU A 4 7.62 -39.13 -9.61
N VAL A 5 7.59 -38.37 -10.71
CA VAL A 5 8.69 -37.48 -11.10
C VAL A 5 8.69 -36.34 -10.10
N ILE A 6 9.56 -36.40 -9.11
CA ILE A 6 9.78 -35.27 -8.17
C ILE A 6 10.47 -34.16 -8.98
N ILE A 7 9.71 -33.20 -9.45
CA ILE A 7 10.22 -31.97 -10.06
C ILE A 7 10.83 -31.14 -8.94
N PRO A 8 12.15 -30.79 -9.01
CA PRO A 8 12.76 -29.93 -8.00
C PRO A 8 11.99 -28.61 -7.92
N GLN A 9 11.51 -28.27 -6.73
CA GLN A 9 10.82 -27.00 -6.50
C GLN A 9 11.82 -25.87 -6.73
N SER A 10 11.53 -24.98 -7.70
CA SER A 10 12.33 -23.77 -7.90
C SER A 10 12.16 -22.84 -6.68
N GLU A 11 13.16 -22.03 -6.39
CA GLU A 11 13.08 -21.02 -5.32
C GLU A 11 11.90 -20.06 -5.57
N TRP A 12 11.62 -19.73 -6.82
CA TRP A 12 10.44 -18.95 -7.21
C TRP A 12 9.14 -19.57 -6.72
N THR A 13 8.94 -20.86 -6.96
CA THR A 13 7.76 -21.61 -6.50
C THR A 13 7.72 -21.65 -4.98
N ALA A 14 8.83 -21.97 -4.33
CA ALA A 14 8.93 -22.03 -2.87
C ALA A 14 8.62 -20.66 -2.22
N ARG A 15 9.09 -19.55 -2.79
CA ARG A 15 8.78 -18.19 -2.30
C ARG A 15 7.33 -17.83 -2.53
N SER A 16 6.78 -18.16 -3.69
CA SER A 16 5.36 -17.90 -3.97
C SER A 16 4.45 -18.66 -2.99
N GLN A 17 4.74 -19.91 -2.70
CA GLN A 17 4.01 -20.70 -1.68
C GLN A 17 4.18 -20.14 -0.27
N HIS A 18 5.41 -19.71 0.09
CA HIS A 18 5.67 -19.07 1.38
C HIS A 18 4.77 -17.84 1.56
N TRP A 19 4.77 -16.90 0.61
CA TRP A 19 3.99 -15.68 0.71
C TRP A 19 2.48 -15.93 0.64
N LEU A 20 2.03 -16.94 -0.12
CA LEU A 20 0.65 -17.38 -0.11
C LEU A 20 0.22 -17.87 1.29
N ALA A 21 1.02 -18.72 1.92
CA ALA A 21 0.77 -19.20 3.28
C ALA A 21 0.74 -18.05 4.29
N GLN A 22 1.68 -17.10 4.19
CA GLN A 22 1.69 -15.89 5.05
C GLN A 22 0.43 -15.03 4.84
N SER A 23 -0.03 -14.86 3.60
CA SER A 23 -1.27 -14.12 3.31
C SER A 23 -2.49 -14.76 3.96
N ILE A 24 -2.58 -16.09 3.95
CA ILE A 24 -3.68 -16.84 4.59
C ILE A 24 -3.62 -16.69 6.11
N ALA A 25 -2.43 -16.89 6.71
CA ALA A 25 -2.22 -16.76 8.15
C ALA A 25 -2.46 -15.33 8.67
N SER A 26 -2.27 -14.34 7.81
CA SER A 26 -2.45 -12.92 8.13
C SER A 26 -3.89 -12.44 8.09
N LYS A 27 -4.86 -13.22 7.63
CA LYS A 27 -6.27 -12.80 7.65
C LYS A 27 -6.77 -12.64 9.08
N SER A 28 -7.45 -11.52 9.33
CA SER A 28 -8.12 -11.32 10.62
C SER A 28 -9.23 -12.34 10.82
N PRO A 29 -9.38 -12.95 12.00
CA PRO A 29 -10.51 -13.81 12.28
C PRO A 29 -11.80 -12.99 12.23
N ARG A 30 -12.84 -13.52 11.62
CA ARG A 30 -14.16 -12.91 11.58
C ARG A 30 -14.87 -13.11 12.91
N GLY A 31 -15.48 -12.05 13.46
CA GLY A 31 -16.39 -12.15 14.58
C GLY A 31 -17.70 -12.87 14.20
N LEU A 32 -18.36 -13.52 15.17
CA LEU A 32 -19.68 -14.10 14.99
C LEU A 32 -20.67 -12.99 14.59
N ARG A 33 -21.41 -13.16 13.51
CA ARG A 33 -22.39 -12.22 12.95
C ARG A 33 -21.81 -10.92 12.36
N GLU A 34 -20.52 -10.83 12.19
CA GLU A 34 -19.87 -9.70 11.52
C GLU A 34 -19.44 -10.10 10.10
N ARG A 35 -19.51 -9.16 9.18
CA ARG A 35 -18.98 -9.33 7.82
C ARG A 35 -17.46 -9.40 7.84
N GLN A 36 -16.87 -10.14 6.91
CA GLN A 36 -15.41 -10.22 6.77
C GLN A 36 -14.80 -8.82 6.52
N SER A 37 -13.94 -8.38 7.44
CA SER A 37 -13.26 -7.08 7.36
C SER A 37 -12.03 -7.11 6.46
N SER A 38 -11.31 -8.25 6.40
CA SER A 38 -10.13 -8.38 5.56
C SER A 38 -10.51 -8.42 4.08
N PRO A 39 -9.80 -7.67 3.21
CA PRO A 39 -10.07 -7.71 1.78
C PRO A 39 -9.75 -9.08 1.17
N LEU A 40 -10.49 -9.48 0.14
CA LEU A 40 -10.09 -10.57 -0.72
C LEU A 40 -9.07 -10.06 -1.74
N VAL A 41 -7.84 -10.53 -1.64
CA VAL A 41 -6.77 -10.13 -2.56
C VAL A 41 -6.58 -11.21 -3.62
N LEU A 42 -6.76 -10.84 -4.88
CA LEU A 42 -6.57 -11.68 -6.05
C LEU A 42 -5.28 -11.24 -6.78
N CYS A 43 -4.47 -12.18 -7.27
CA CYS A 43 -3.27 -11.88 -8.02
C CYS A 43 -2.97 -12.97 -9.06
N GLY A 44 -2.09 -12.67 -10.03
CA GLY A 44 -1.64 -13.62 -11.05
C GLY A 44 -2.54 -13.68 -12.29
N ASP A 45 -2.26 -14.65 -13.15
CA ASP A 45 -2.87 -14.74 -14.47
C ASP A 45 -4.16 -15.58 -14.49
N GLY A 46 -5.16 -15.08 -15.24
CA GLY A 46 -6.42 -15.76 -15.46
C GLY A 46 -7.41 -15.65 -14.30
N VAL A 47 -7.39 -14.54 -13.55
CA VAL A 47 -8.45 -14.18 -12.60
C VAL A 47 -9.77 -14.02 -13.35
N HIS A 48 -10.84 -14.61 -12.83
CA HIS A 48 -12.15 -14.52 -13.46
C HIS A 48 -13.26 -14.38 -12.44
N LEU A 49 -14.14 -13.35 -12.63
CA LEU A 49 -15.32 -13.11 -11.81
C LEU A 49 -16.56 -13.25 -12.71
N ARG A 50 -17.57 -14.01 -12.26
CA ARG A 50 -18.83 -14.17 -12.95
C ARG A 50 -19.97 -14.43 -12.00
N ILE A 51 -21.21 -14.15 -12.44
CA ILE A 51 -22.42 -14.53 -11.71
C ILE A 51 -23.02 -15.78 -12.32
N GLU A 52 -23.28 -16.77 -11.48
CA GLU A 52 -24.00 -17.99 -11.85
C GLU A 52 -25.14 -18.24 -10.86
N LYS A 53 -26.37 -18.29 -11.38
CA LYS A 53 -27.59 -18.51 -10.58
C LYS A 53 -27.67 -17.57 -9.36
N GLY A 54 -27.32 -16.28 -9.56
CA GLY A 54 -27.35 -15.24 -8.51
C GLY A 54 -26.18 -15.27 -7.51
N THR A 55 -25.21 -16.16 -7.70
CA THR A 55 -24.05 -16.35 -6.85
C THR A 55 -22.78 -15.81 -7.52
N LEU A 56 -21.95 -15.11 -6.78
CA LEU A 56 -20.64 -14.64 -7.26
C LEU A 56 -19.65 -15.81 -7.22
N HIS A 57 -19.13 -16.17 -8.37
CA HIS A 57 -18.04 -17.13 -8.53
C HIS A 57 -16.75 -16.40 -8.89
N ILE A 58 -15.70 -16.63 -8.11
CA ILE A 58 -14.37 -16.07 -8.34
C ILE A 58 -13.39 -17.23 -8.53
N ARG A 59 -12.63 -17.14 -9.62
CA ARG A 59 -11.49 -18.00 -9.90
C ARG A 59 -10.23 -17.15 -9.78
N GLY A 60 -9.36 -17.48 -8.81
CA GLY A 60 -8.09 -16.83 -8.58
C GLY A 60 -7.10 -17.01 -9.73
N GLY A 61 -6.08 -16.18 -9.79
CA GLY A 61 -5.01 -16.27 -10.79
C GLY A 61 -3.95 -17.31 -10.42
N LEU A 62 -3.15 -17.69 -11.40
CA LEU A 62 -1.96 -18.51 -11.22
C LEU A 62 -0.73 -17.62 -11.19
N THR A 63 0.15 -17.84 -10.21
CA THR A 63 1.38 -17.04 -10.01
C THR A 63 2.65 -17.87 -10.13
N HIS A 64 2.55 -19.19 -10.04
CA HIS A 64 3.67 -20.14 -10.10
C HIS A 64 3.17 -21.53 -10.51
N TYR A 65 4.09 -22.45 -10.76
CA TYR A 65 3.82 -23.85 -11.06
C TYR A 65 4.66 -24.76 -10.14
N PRO A 66 4.11 -25.83 -9.57
CA PRO A 66 2.68 -26.16 -9.55
C PRO A 66 1.89 -25.26 -8.58
N GLN A 67 0.65 -24.93 -8.93
CA GLN A 67 -0.28 -24.21 -8.06
C GLN A 67 -1.69 -24.71 -8.28
N GLU A 68 -2.40 -25.06 -7.21
CA GLU A 68 -3.84 -25.25 -7.24
C GLU A 68 -4.53 -23.86 -7.32
N ARG A 69 -5.52 -23.76 -8.18
CA ARG A 69 -6.24 -22.52 -8.41
C ARG A 69 -7.24 -22.30 -7.29
N GLU A 70 -7.14 -21.19 -6.60
CA GLU A 70 -8.12 -20.77 -5.59
C GLU A 70 -9.47 -20.47 -6.25
N THR A 71 -10.55 -20.93 -5.63
CA THR A 71 -11.91 -20.63 -6.06
C THR A 71 -12.73 -20.18 -4.87
N TYR A 72 -13.57 -19.16 -5.09
CA TYR A 72 -14.44 -18.61 -4.07
C TYR A 72 -15.87 -18.56 -4.61
N ARG A 73 -16.82 -18.72 -3.71
CA ARG A 73 -18.24 -18.65 -4.02
C ARG A 73 -18.97 -17.91 -2.91
N PHE A 74 -19.66 -16.83 -3.28
CA PHE A 74 -20.37 -15.99 -2.33
C PHE A 74 -21.83 -15.84 -2.71
N PHE A 75 -22.70 -15.98 -1.73
CA PHE A 75 -24.13 -15.75 -1.84
C PHE A 75 -24.46 -14.30 -1.46
N ARG A 76 -25.67 -13.85 -1.85
CA ARG A 76 -26.19 -12.56 -1.38
C ARG A 76 -26.35 -12.60 0.14
N GLY A 77 -25.87 -11.56 0.83
CA GLY A 77 -25.88 -11.48 2.28
C GLY A 77 -24.90 -12.39 3.02
N ASP A 78 -23.97 -13.03 2.30
CA ASP A 78 -22.95 -13.88 2.90
C ASP A 78 -22.03 -13.06 3.80
N LEU A 79 -21.84 -13.48 5.04
CA LEU A 79 -20.95 -12.83 6.00
C LEU A 79 -19.46 -13.05 5.68
N ASP A 80 -19.13 -14.09 4.94
CA ASP A 80 -17.76 -14.34 4.46
C ASP A 80 -17.39 -13.47 3.25
N LEU A 81 -18.39 -12.82 2.64
CA LEU A 81 -18.16 -11.86 1.55
C LEU A 81 -17.39 -10.65 2.08
N PRO A 82 -16.18 -10.38 1.58
CA PRO A 82 -15.38 -9.24 2.03
C PRO A 82 -16.04 -7.92 1.61
N SER A 83 -15.75 -6.85 2.36
CA SER A 83 -16.18 -5.50 1.96
C SER A 83 -15.45 -4.99 0.72
N ARG A 84 -14.29 -5.59 0.38
CA ARG A 84 -13.46 -5.20 -0.77
C ARG A 84 -12.81 -6.40 -1.43
N ILE A 85 -12.75 -6.35 -2.76
CA ILE A 85 -11.92 -7.24 -3.59
C ILE A 85 -10.82 -6.39 -4.20
N VAL A 86 -9.56 -6.80 -4.00
CA VAL A 86 -8.38 -6.10 -4.52
C VAL A 86 -7.68 -7.01 -5.53
N ALA A 87 -7.75 -6.65 -6.80
CA ALA A 87 -7.06 -7.33 -7.89
C ALA A 87 -5.67 -6.69 -8.08
N VAL A 88 -4.63 -7.45 -7.73
CA VAL A 88 -3.25 -6.97 -7.68
C VAL A 88 -2.47 -7.56 -8.84
N ASP A 89 -1.99 -6.68 -9.74
CA ASP A 89 -1.10 -7.08 -10.84
C ASP A 89 -1.55 -8.40 -11.50
N CYS A 90 -2.81 -8.45 -11.88
CA CYS A 90 -3.44 -9.65 -12.42
C CYS A 90 -3.94 -9.43 -13.85
N SER A 91 -4.05 -10.53 -14.59
CA SER A 91 -4.76 -10.58 -15.87
C SER A 91 -6.03 -11.40 -15.73
N GLY A 92 -7.02 -11.14 -16.58
CA GLY A 92 -8.27 -11.89 -16.59
C GLY A 92 -9.47 -11.08 -17.04
N GLY A 93 -10.65 -11.40 -16.49
CA GLY A 93 -11.88 -10.71 -16.88
C GLY A 93 -13.00 -10.85 -15.87
N LEU A 94 -14.03 -10.05 -16.07
CA LEU A 94 -15.27 -10.12 -15.32
C LEU A 94 -16.46 -9.93 -16.26
N SER A 95 -17.60 -10.48 -15.90
CA SER A 95 -18.86 -10.20 -16.59
C SER A 95 -19.51 -8.93 -16.02
N PHE A 96 -20.28 -8.19 -16.85
CA PHE A 96 -20.88 -6.91 -16.42
C PHE A 96 -21.88 -7.07 -15.27
N ASP A 97 -22.57 -8.19 -15.16
CA ASP A 97 -23.48 -8.52 -14.07
C ASP A 97 -22.78 -8.62 -12.71
N VAL A 98 -21.48 -8.91 -12.70
CA VAL A 98 -20.64 -8.84 -11.49
C VAL A 98 -20.64 -7.43 -10.91
N LEU A 99 -20.56 -6.38 -11.74
CA LEU A 99 -20.54 -4.99 -11.29
C LEU A 99 -21.83 -4.63 -10.54
N ALA A 100 -22.98 -5.00 -11.11
CA ALA A 100 -24.27 -4.79 -10.46
C ALA A 100 -24.41 -5.59 -9.17
N TRP A 101 -23.98 -6.86 -9.18
CA TRP A 101 -24.01 -7.72 -8.00
C TRP A 101 -23.13 -7.18 -6.87
N LEU A 102 -21.92 -6.73 -7.17
CA LEU A 102 -21.00 -6.15 -6.18
C LEU A 102 -21.58 -4.86 -5.59
N ALA A 103 -22.19 -4.00 -6.42
CA ALA A 103 -22.85 -2.78 -5.97
C ALA A 103 -24.02 -3.08 -5.00
N GLU A 104 -24.89 -4.04 -5.33
CA GLU A 104 -25.99 -4.47 -4.47
C GLU A 104 -25.51 -5.06 -3.13
N GLN A 105 -24.35 -5.68 -3.09
CA GLN A 105 -23.76 -6.28 -1.89
C GLN A 105 -22.79 -5.33 -1.16
N GLU A 106 -22.67 -4.09 -1.61
CA GLU A 106 -21.75 -3.09 -1.05
C GLU A 106 -20.30 -3.59 -0.98
N VAL A 107 -19.82 -4.20 -2.08
CA VAL A 107 -18.44 -4.68 -2.24
C VAL A 107 -17.67 -3.79 -3.18
N GLY A 108 -16.62 -3.13 -2.68
CA GLY A 108 -15.70 -2.38 -3.52
C GLY A 108 -14.79 -3.31 -4.34
N LEU A 109 -14.56 -2.98 -5.62
CA LEU A 109 -13.59 -3.66 -6.47
C LEU A 109 -12.49 -2.68 -6.87
N VAL A 110 -11.25 -3.06 -6.58
CA VAL A 110 -10.05 -2.27 -6.83
C VAL A 110 -9.10 -3.06 -7.73
N CYS A 111 -8.62 -2.43 -8.78
CA CYS A 111 -7.53 -2.96 -9.59
C CYS A 111 -6.28 -2.10 -9.37
N VAL A 112 -5.18 -2.75 -9.00
CA VAL A 112 -3.89 -2.11 -8.71
C VAL A 112 -2.84 -2.73 -9.62
N ASP A 113 -2.00 -1.89 -10.23
CA ASP A 113 -0.91 -2.36 -11.06
C ASP A 113 0.28 -2.87 -10.22
N TRP A 114 1.33 -3.32 -10.91
CA TRP A 114 2.56 -3.83 -10.28
C TRP A 114 3.34 -2.78 -9.47
N LYS A 115 3.05 -1.47 -9.62
CA LYS A 115 3.63 -0.39 -8.81
C LYS A 115 2.81 -0.06 -7.59
N GLY A 116 1.60 -0.62 -7.47
CA GLY A 116 0.61 -0.24 -6.48
C GLY A 116 -0.26 0.94 -6.92
N GLU A 117 -0.09 1.44 -8.16
CA GLU A 117 -0.95 2.52 -8.65
C GLU A 117 -2.35 1.97 -8.97
N GLY A 118 -3.39 2.70 -8.53
CA GLY A 118 -4.77 2.35 -8.85
C GLY A 118 -5.05 2.48 -10.34
N VAL A 119 -5.45 1.38 -10.97
CA VAL A 119 -5.86 1.35 -12.38
C VAL A 119 -7.35 1.65 -12.50
N SER A 120 -8.14 1.06 -11.63
CA SER A 120 -9.58 1.35 -11.54
C SER A 120 -10.10 1.10 -10.13
N VAL A 121 -11.10 1.91 -9.76
CA VAL A 121 -11.83 1.78 -8.50
C VAL A 121 -13.30 1.76 -8.83
N LEU A 122 -13.98 0.68 -8.45
CA LEU A 122 -15.43 0.59 -8.47
C LEU A 122 -15.92 0.75 -7.04
N SER A 123 -16.55 1.89 -6.74
CA SER A 123 -17.25 2.11 -5.48
C SER A 123 -18.63 1.50 -5.55
N CYS A 124 -19.05 0.80 -4.49
CA CYS A 124 -20.36 0.20 -4.39
C CYS A 124 -21.49 1.22 -4.13
N ASN A 125 -21.17 2.40 -3.61
CA ASN A 125 -22.16 3.38 -3.17
C ASN A 125 -22.50 4.47 -4.22
N GLY A 126 -21.97 4.31 -5.46
CA GLY A 126 -22.02 5.38 -6.44
C GLY A 126 -21.24 6.63 -5.98
N TYR A 127 -21.12 7.62 -6.84
CA TYR A 127 -20.56 8.91 -6.48
C TYR A 127 -21.70 9.82 -5.99
N SER A 128 -21.92 9.83 -4.68
CA SER A 128 -22.86 10.73 -4.01
C SER A 128 -22.07 11.58 -3.02
N ALA A 129 -21.51 12.70 -3.50
CA ALA A 129 -20.83 13.65 -2.64
C ALA A 129 -21.85 14.29 -1.68
N ASP A 130 -21.52 14.35 -0.40
CA ASP A 130 -22.30 15.09 0.57
C ASP A 130 -22.05 16.60 0.36
N PRO A 131 -23.08 17.40 0.00
CA PRO A 131 -22.91 18.82 -0.26
C PRO A 131 -22.26 19.59 0.91
N LYS A 132 -22.51 19.17 2.16
CA LYS A 132 -21.91 19.81 3.34
C LYS A 132 -20.42 19.53 3.44
N LYS A 133 -20.00 18.30 3.12
CA LYS A 133 -18.58 17.91 3.12
C LYS A 133 -17.80 18.57 1.99
N VAL A 134 -18.39 18.63 0.80
CA VAL A 134 -17.80 19.33 -0.34
C VAL A 134 -17.69 20.83 -0.04
N ALA A 135 -18.75 21.46 0.50
CA ALA A 135 -18.70 22.86 0.92
C ALA A 135 -17.59 23.10 1.95
N TRP A 136 -17.47 22.24 2.96
CA TRP A 136 -16.38 22.29 3.93
C TRP A 136 -15.00 22.20 3.27
N GLN A 137 -14.79 21.28 2.31
CA GLN A 137 -13.53 21.18 1.57
C GLN A 137 -13.20 22.48 0.82
N GLU A 138 -14.21 23.06 0.15
CA GLU A 138 -14.05 24.31 -0.60
C GLU A 138 -13.78 25.50 0.32
N GLU A 139 -14.52 25.66 1.40
CA GLU A 139 -14.39 26.73 2.38
C GLU A 139 -13.02 26.65 3.05
N THR A 140 -12.65 25.49 3.59
CA THR A 140 -11.34 25.27 4.22
C THR A 140 -10.19 25.55 3.26
N ARG A 141 -10.36 25.20 1.98
CA ARG A 141 -9.35 25.49 0.96
C ARG A 141 -9.22 26.97 0.62
N ARG A 142 -10.32 27.74 0.66
CA ARG A 142 -10.34 29.19 0.33
C ARG A 142 -9.85 30.03 1.50
N ASP A 143 -10.17 29.65 2.71
CA ASP A 143 -9.72 30.32 3.93
C ASP A 143 -8.26 29.91 4.22
N GLU A 144 -7.36 30.88 4.13
CA GLU A 144 -5.92 30.63 4.30
C GLU A 144 -5.60 30.14 5.72
N ALA A 145 -6.22 30.73 6.74
CA ALA A 145 -5.99 30.33 8.13
C ALA A 145 -6.50 28.90 8.41
N ALA A 146 -7.71 28.57 7.95
CA ALA A 146 -8.28 27.24 8.07
C ALA A 146 -7.46 26.19 7.31
N ARG A 147 -6.98 26.55 6.12
CA ARG A 147 -6.14 25.70 5.28
C ARG A 147 -4.79 25.41 5.92
N LEU A 148 -4.13 26.41 6.50
CA LEU A 148 -2.87 26.26 7.22
C LEU A 148 -3.05 25.42 8.47
N ALA A 149 -4.12 25.64 9.24
CA ALA A 149 -4.44 24.86 10.41
C ALA A 149 -4.66 23.36 10.06
N PHE A 150 -5.42 23.09 8.99
CA PHE A 150 -5.65 21.74 8.49
C PHE A 150 -4.34 21.05 8.05
N ALA A 151 -3.51 21.75 7.27
CA ALA A 151 -2.23 21.23 6.80
C ALA A 151 -1.26 20.96 7.96
N ALA A 152 -1.16 21.91 8.91
CA ALA A 152 -0.32 21.77 10.10
C ALA A 152 -0.73 20.57 10.96
N ASP A 153 -2.04 20.35 11.18
CA ASP A 153 -2.53 19.17 11.91
C ASP A 153 -2.18 17.86 11.20
N LEU A 154 -2.37 17.77 9.88
CA LEU A 154 -2.00 16.57 9.12
C LEU A 154 -0.50 16.26 9.23
N ILE A 155 0.36 17.26 9.05
CA ILE A 155 1.81 17.07 9.12
C ILE A 155 2.26 16.79 10.54
N ARG A 156 1.68 17.44 11.55
CA ARG A 156 1.94 17.11 12.96
C ARG A 156 1.62 15.65 13.27
N ARG A 157 0.44 15.17 12.86
CA ARG A 157 0.03 13.76 13.03
C ARG A 157 0.96 12.80 12.30
N LYS A 158 1.42 13.15 11.10
CA LYS A 158 2.44 12.39 10.36
C LYS A 158 3.75 12.28 11.14
N ILE A 159 4.25 13.39 11.68
CA ILE A 159 5.51 13.42 12.43
C ILE A 159 5.37 12.60 13.72
N VAL A 160 4.26 12.72 14.45
CA VAL A 160 3.98 11.92 15.66
C VAL A 160 3.97 10.42 15.34
N ALA A 161 3.26 10.01 14.29
CA ALA A 161 3.28 8.61 13.83
C ALA A 161 4.68 8.16 13.40
N GLY A 162 5.48 9.06 12.82
CA GLY A 162 6.88 8.80 12.47
C GLY A 162 7.77 8.56 13.70
N ILE A 163 7.56 9.26 14.81
CA ILE A 163 8.24 9.01 16.08
C ILE A 163 7.96 7.58 16.54
N THR A 164 6.71 7.19 16.62
CA THR A 164 6.31 5.83 17.01
C THR A 164 6.97 4.77 16.11
N THR A 165 6.94 4.97 14.79
CA THR A 165 7.57 4.04 13.84
C THR A 165 9.08 3.91 14.07
N LEU A 166 9.79 5.03 14.35
CA LEU A 166 11.21 5.00 14.65
C LEU A 166 11.49 4.28 15.96
N GLU A 167 10.69 4.53 16.99
CA GLU A 167 10.86 3.92 18.31
C GLU A 167 10.62 2.41 18.29
N ASP A 168 9.63 1.95 17.56
CA ASP A 168 9.22 0.54 17.54
C ASP A 168 10.03 -0.33 16.56
N HIS A 169 10.52 0.25 15.47
CA HIS A 169 11.04 -0.55 14.34
C HIS A 169 12.51 -0.25 13.96
N ILE A 170 13.09 0.84 14.43
CA ILE A 170 14.49 1.19 14.10
C ILE A 170 15.35 1.01 15.36
N ALA A 171 16.43 0.24 15.26
CA ALA A 171 17.33 0.02 16.36
C ALA A 171 17.96 1.33 16.88
N PRO A 172 18.23 1.46 18.20
CA PRO A 172 18.88 2.63 18.76
C PRO A 172 20.19 2.96 18.03
N SER A 173 20.31 4.20 17.58
CA SER A 173 21.49 4.70 16.88
C SER A 173 21.55 6.22 16.96
N ARG A 174 22.73 6.80 16.70
CA ARG A 174 22.88 8.26 16.64
C ARG A 174 21.91 8.87 15.62
N LEU A 175 21.74 8.25 14.44
CA LEU A 175 20.83 8.74 13.39
C LEU A 175 19.37 8.71 13.86
N ARG A 176 18.95 7.63 14.57
CA ARG A 176 17.61 7.56 15.15
C ARG A 176 17.39 8.65 16.20
N THR A 177 18.35 8.88 17.11
CA THR A 177 18.24 9.93 18.13
C THR A 177 18.10 11.31 17.48
N MET A 178 18.93 11.61 16.49
CA MET A 178 18.83 12.88 15.73
C MET A 178 17.49 13.04 15.01
N ALA A 179 16.94 11.95 14.46
CA ALA A 179 15.64 11.99 13.78
C ALA A 179 14.49 12.23 14.77
N LEU A 180 14.53 11.60 15.95
CA LEU A 180 13.54 11.83 17.00
C LEU A 180 13.59 13.27 17.55
N GLU A 181 14.79 13.82 17.73
CA GLU A 181 14.95 15.21 18.14
C GLU A 181 14.43 16.16 17.07
N LYS A 182 14.79 15.95 15.81
CA LYS A 182 14.29 16.75 14.69
C LYS A 182 12.77 16.70 14.57
N ALA A 183 12.17 15.54 14.80
CA ALA A 183 10.72 15.35 14.82
C ALA A 183 10.06 16.18 15.94
N ARG A 184 10.62 16.16 17.17
CA ARG A 184 10.11 16.96 18.30
C ARG A 184 10.18 18.46 18.01
N VAL A 185 11.32 18.93 17.52
CA VAL A 185 11.50 20.32 17.10
C VAL A 185 10.49 20.68 15.99
N GLY A 186 10.28 19.80 15.00
CA GLY A 186 9.29 20.01 13.95
C GLY A 186 7.86 20.17 14.49
N ILE A 187 7.45 19.36 15.48
CA ILE A 187 6.15 19.49 16.14
C ILE A 187 6.06 20.84 16.87
N GLU A 188 7.08 21.22 17.63
CA GLU A 188 7.08 22.51 18.34
C GLU A 188 6.97 23.71 17.39
N ARG A 189 7.64 23.65 16.24
CA ARG A 189 7.54 24.69 15.20
C ARG A 189 6.12 24.77 14.64
N LEU A 190 5.48 23.65 14.35
CA LEU A 190 4.10 23.62 13.87
C LEU A 190 3.08 24.16 14.90
N GLU A 191 3.38 24.09 16.20
CA GLU A 191 2.48 24.51 17.27
C GLU A 191 2.74 25.93 17.75
N LYS A 192 3.98 26.42 17.73
CA LYS A 192 4.39 27.66 18.37
C LYS A 192 4.86 28.75 17.39
N GLU A 193 5.36 28.37 16.21
CA GLU A 193 5.84 29.35 15.23
C GLU A 193 4.68 29.96 14.45
N GLN A 194 4.84 31.21 14.05
CA GLN A 194 3.91 31.86 13.13
C GLN A 194 4.16 31.30 11.72
N ILE A 195 3.32 30.34 11.31
CA ILE A 195 3.35 29.77 9.98
C ILE A 195 2.71 30.77 9.02
N SER A 196 3.48 31.22 8.04
CA SER A 196 3.05 32.25 7.09
C SER A 196 2.32 31.66 5.88
N ASP A 197 2.79 30.51 5.41
CA ASP A 197 2.21 29.84 4.24
C ASP A 197 2.43 28.31 4.28
N LEU A 198 1.91 27.62 3.27
CA LEU A 198 2.10 26.16 3.14
C LEU A 198 3.56 25.76 2.90
N ASN A 199 4.42 26.64 2.37
CA ASN A 199 5.81 26.28 2.11
C ASN A 199 6.58 26.13 3.43
N ASP A 200 6.21 26.88 4.47
CA ASP A 200 6.77 26.72 5.82
C ASP A 200 6.46 25.33 6.36
N ILE A 201 5.20 24.87 6.20
CA ILE A 201 4.78 23.54 6.62
C ILE A 201 5.52 22.45 5.83
N PHE A 202 5.64 22.60 4.50
CA PHE A 202 6.38 21.66 3.65
C PHE A 202 7.87 21.64 3.92
N ALA A 203 8.46 22.77 4.32
CA ALA A 203 9.87 22.84 4.73
C ALA A 203 10.10 22.02 6.02
N ILE A 204 9.24 22.24 7.03
CA ILE A 204 9.29 21.47 8.30
C ILE A 204 9.11 19.98 8.01
N GLU A 205 8.11 19.61 7.19
CA GLU A 205 7.83 18.24 6.79
C GLU A 205 9.04 17.60 6.08
N GLY A 206 9.62 18.29 5.10
CA GLY A 206 10.77 17.81 4.33
C GLY A 206 12.01 17.59 5.19
N GLU A 207 12.29 18.48 6.16
CA GLU A 207 13.38 18.31 7.13
C GLU A 207 13.16 17.09 8.03
N CYS A 208 11.94 16.91 8.56
CA CYS A 208 11.58 15.77 9.38
C CYS A 208 11.65 14.46 8.58
N ALA A 209 11.09 14.44 7.37
CA ALA A 209 11.11 13.26 6.48
C ALA A 209 12.53 12.86 6.06
N SER A 210 13.39 13.83 5.77
CA SER A 210 14.80 13.58 5.46
C SER A 210 15.53 12.91 6.63
N SER A 211 15.33 13.39 7.85
CA SER A 211 15.93 12.82 9.06
C SER A 211 15.34 11.44 9.38
N TYR A 212 14.03 11.28 9.22
CA TYR A 212 13.30 10.03 9.41
C TYR A 212 13.87 8.91 8.53
N PHE A 213 13.93 9.10 7.21
CA PHE A 213 14.53 8.11 6.31
C PHE A 213 16.05 8.02 6.46
N GLY A 214 16.69 9.08 6.94
CA GLY A 214 18.11 9.08 7.33
C GLY A 214 18.42 8.09 8.44
N ALA A 215 17.50 7.93 9.41
CA ALA A 215 17.62 6.96 10.50
C ALA A 215 17.56 5.49 10.03
N TRP A 216 17.03 5.23 8.82
CA TRP A 216 16.98 3.88 8.25
C TRP A 216 18.27 3.47 7.54
N ARG A 217 19.21 4.41 7.34
CA ARG A 217 20.47 4.10 6.64
C ARG A 217 21.23 2.97 7.33
N GLY A 218 21.64 2.00 6.51
CA GLY A 218 22.34 0.84 6.98
C GLY A 218 21.43 -0.23 7.59
N LEU A 219 20.09 -0.07 7.57
CA LEU A 219 19.14 -1.12 7.97
C LEU A 219 19.51 -2.42 7.26
N PRO A 220 19.86 -3.48 7.99
CA PRO A 220 20.22 -4.75 7.39
C PRO A 220 18.97 -5.44 6.84
N ILE A 221 19.13 -6.09 5.69
CA ILE A 221 18.09 -6.93 5.11
C ILE A 221 18.63 -8.36 5.11
N VAL A 222 17.87 -9.26 5.70
CA VAL A 222 18.23 -10.68 5.71
C VAL A 222 17.82 -11.31 4.38
N TRP A 223 18.80 -11.85 3.66
CA TRP A 223 18.61 -12.51 2.38
C TRP A 223 18.89 -13.99 2.48
N LYS A 224 18.11 -14.81 1.78
CA LYS A 224 18.34 -16.24 1.61
C LYS A 224 18.51 -16.59 0.13
N ALA A 225 19.05 -17.79 -0.13
CA ALA A 225 19.26 -18.35 -1.46
C ALA A 225 20.07 -17.44 -2.42
N THR A 226 20.97 -16.58 -1.91
CA THR A 226 21.73 -15.59 -2.70
C THR A 226 22.69 -16.22 -3.70
N LYS A 227 23.13 -17.47 -3.51
CA LYS A 227 23.93 -18.20 -4.48
C LYS A 227 23.15 -18.58 -5.74
N GLN A 228 21.89 -18.95 -5.55
CA GLN A 228 20.99 -19.38 -6.63
C GLN A 228 20.28 -18.18 -7.28
N TYR A 229 19.92 -17.20 -6.47
CA TYR A 229 19.23 -15.95 -6.88
C TYR A 229 20.06 -14.77 -6.39
N PRO A 230 21.12 -14.42 -7.10
CA PRO A 230 22.01 -13.34 -6.72
C PRO A 230 21.26 -12.01 -6.72
N ILE A 231 21.57 -11.19 -5.73
CA ILE A 231 21.01 -9.86 -5.57
C ILE A 231 22.07 -8.79 -5.84
N PRO A 232 21.69 -7.60 -6.29
CA PRO A 232 22.60 -6.46 -6.37
C PRO A 232 23.19 -6.14 -4.99
N GLU A 233 24.47 -5.77 -4.92
CA GLU A 233 25.12 -5.38 -3.67
C GLU A 233 24.37 -4.23 -2.95
N ALA A 234 23.83 -3.29 -3.72
CA ALA A 234 23.02 -2.17 -3.21
C ALA A 234 21.77 -2.61 -2.44
N TRP A 235 21.33 -3.88 -2.56
CA TRP A 235 20.17 -4.40 -1.84
C TRP A 235 20.48 -4.92 -0.44
N LEU A 236 21.77 -5.13 -0.12
CA LEU A 236 22.18 -5.68 1.18
C LEU A 236 21.82 -4.76 2.35
N LYS A 237 21.80 -3.45 2.12
CA LYS A 237 21.48 -2.45 3.14
C LYS A 237 20.64 -1.32 2.55
N TYR A 238 19.76 -0.78 3.34
CA TYR A 238 18.99 0.39 2.93
C TYR A 238 19.87 1.64 2.86
N GLY A 239 19.90 2.31 1.72
CA GLY A 239 20.68 3.52 1.50
C GLY A 239 19.92 4.83 1.67
N GLY A 240 18.62 4.83 1.37
CA GLY A 240 17.74 6.02 1.47
C GLY A 240 16.48 5.89 0.64
N ARG A 241 15.60 6.89 0.78
CA ARG A 241 14.28 6.90 0.10
C ARG A 241 14.38 7.09 -1.41
N SER A 242 15.36 7.83 -1.91
CA SER A 242 15.64 7.94 -3.34
C SER A 242 16.56 6.81 -3.78
N SER A 243 16.08 5.99 -4.70
CA SER A 243 16.90 4.95 -5.32
C SER A 243 17.42 5.46 -6.64
N LEU A 244 18.75 5.34 -6.84
CA LEU A 244 19.40 5.60 -8.11
C LEU A 244 19.40 4.28 -8.91
N ALA A 245 18.60 4.20 -9.96
CA ALA A 245 18.92 3.30 -11.05
C ALA A 245 20.01 3.97 -11.89
N THR A 246 21.10 3.25 -12.17
CA THR A 246 22.20 3.76 -12.98
C THR A 246 21.68 4.30 -14.32
N GLY A 247 21.94 5.57 -14.60
CA GLY A 247 21.62 6.21 -15.89
C GLY A 247 20.22 6.83 -16.01
N VAL A 248 19.36 6.72 -15.00
CA VAL A 248 18.02 7.34 -14.98
C VAL A 248 17.96 8.37 -13.86
N LYS A 249 17.29 9.51 -14.10
CA LYS A 249 17.02 10.52 -13.06
C LYS A 249 16.35 9.86 -11.89
N ALA A 250 16.91 10.05 -10.69
CA ALA A 250 16.35 9.49 -9.46
C ALA A 250 14.94 10.03 -9.22
N GLU A 251 13.95 9.18 -9.40
CA GLU A 251 12.56 9.46 -9.07
C GLU A 251 12.08 8.44 -8.06
N ASN A 252 11.37 8.89 -7.02
CA ASN A 252 10.77 7.99 -6.02
C ASN A 252 9.83 6.94 -6.66
N ARG A 253 9.28 7.23 -7.85
CA ARG A 253 8.39 6.33 -8.60
C ARG A 253 9.09 5.15 -9.26
N ASN A 254 10.40 5.25 -9.50
CA ASN A 254 11.21 4.21 -10.14
C ASN A 254 12.14 3.57 -9.10
N ALA A 255 11.55 3.03 -8.04
CA ALA A 255 12.31 2.40 -6.98
C ALA A 255 13.15 1.23 -7.52
N SER A 256 14.47 1.30 -7.36
CA SER A 256 15.40 0.21 -7.70
C SER A 256 15.75 -0.66 -6.48
N HIS A 257 15.47 -0.18 -5.28
CA HIS A 257 15.71 -0.89 -4.03
C HIS A 257 14.42 -1.58 -3.52
N PRO A 258 14.47 -2.84 -3.07
CA PRO A 258 13.30 -3.61 -2.61
C PRO A 258 12.44 -2.91 -1.58
N ILE A 259 13.05 -2.31 -0.54
CA ILE A 259 12.30 -1.57 0.49
C ILE A 259 11.53 -0.40 -0.15
N ASN A 260 12.17 0.39 -1.03
CA ASN A 260 11.48 1.49 -1.69
C ASN A 260 10.37 1.02 -2.63
N ALA A 261 10.55 -0.15 -3.28
CA ALA A 261 9.51 -0.76 -4.10
C ALA A 261 8.33 -1.20 -3.24
N MET A 262 8.56 -1.84 -2.09
CA MET A 262 7.52 -2.21 -1.14
C MET A 262 6.80 -0.98 -0.57
N LEU A 263 7.52 0.09 -0.21
CA LEU A 263 6.94 1.34 0.28
C LEU A 263 6.06 2.00 -0.79
N ASN A 264 6.54 2.12 -2.03
CA ASN A 264 5.76 2.71 -3.12
C ASN A 264 4.49 1.91 -3.38
N TYR A 265 4.63 0.58 -3.44
CA TYR A 265 3.52 -0.33 -3.61
C TYR A 265 2.49 -0.18 -2.48
N ALA A 266 2.95 -0.21 -1.23
CA ALA A 266 2.09 -0.09 -0.04
C ALA A 266 1.34 1.26 0.02
N TYR A 267 2.02 2.36 -0.28
CA TYR A 267 1.37 3.68 -0.37
C TYR A 267 0.30 3.73 -1.45
N GLY A 268 0.58 3.16 -2.63
CA GLY A 268 -0.39 3.14 -3.72
C GLY A 268 -1.64 2.33 -3.36
N VAL A 269 -1.46 1.14 -2.81
CA VAL A 269 -2.58 0.30 -2.35
C VAL A 269 -3.41 1.02 -1.27
N LYS A 270 -2.75 1.63 -0.28
CA LYS A 270 -3.46 2.35 0.80
C LYS A 270 -4.20 3.57 0.26
N LEU A 271 -3.58 4.30 -0.67
CA LEU A 271 -4.21 5.46 -1.32
C LEU A 271 -5.54 5.08 -1.99
N VAL A 272 -5.56 3.97 -2.74
CA VAL A 272 -6.77 3.51 -3.42
C VAL A 272 -7.84 3.05 -2.42
N GLN A 273 -7.45 2.39 -1.32
CA GLN A 273 -8.38 2.04 -0.25
C GLN A 273 -9.00 3.28 0.38
N MET A 274 -8.18 4.28 0.71
CA MET A 274 -8.63 5.55 1.29
C MET A 274 -9.50 6.36 0.31
N GLN A 275 -9.30 6.21 -0.99
CA GLN A 275 -10.17 6.83 -2.00
C GLN A 275 -11.60 6.27 -1.92
N ILE A 276 -11.73 4.94 -1.77
CA ILE A 276 -13.05 4.32 -1.58
C ILE A 276 -13.71 4.86 -0.30
N ASP A 277 -12.95 4.91 0.79
CA ASP A 277 -13.45 5.38 2.09
C ASP A 277 -13.88 6.85 2.01
N ALA A 278 -13.08 7.73 1.39
CA ALA A 278 -13.42 9.14 1.21
C ALA A 278 -14.69 9.33 0.38
N VAL A 279 -14.86 8.55 -0.70
CA VAL A 279 -16.09 8.58 -1.52
C VAL A 279 -17.28 8.05 -0.73
N ALA A 280 -17.13 6.94 0.00
CA ALA A 280 -18.19 6.36 0.83
C ALA A 280 -18.62 7.31 1.94
N GLU A 281 -17.70 8.10 2.48
CA GLU A 281 -17.99 9.14 3.46
C GLU A 281 -18.59 10.41 2.84
N GLY A 282 -18.66 10.53 1.51
CA GLY A 282 -19.28 11.65 0.79
C GLY A 282 -18.34 12.82 0.51
N TYR A 283 -17.03 12.66 0.66
CA TYR A 283 -16.04 13.66 0.23
C TYR A 283 -15.79 13.62 -1.28
N ASP A 284 -15.39 14.75 -1.86
CA ASP A 284 -14.82 14.78 -3.20
C ASP A 284 -13.32 14.41 -3.13
N PRO A 285 -12.90 13.23 -3.63
CA PRO A 285 -11.52 12.80 -3.54
C PRO A 285 -10.56 13.69 -4.35
N THR A 286 -11.06 14.47 -5.30
CA THR A 286 -10.27 15.35 -6.17
C THR A 286 -10.06 16.75 -5.59
N LEU A 287 -10.87 17.14 -4.60
CA LEU A 287 -10.86 18.45 -3.99
C LEU A 287 -9.92 18.51 -2.79
N GLY A 288 -8.60 18.51 -3.04
CA GLY A 288 -7.59 18.62 -1.97
C GLY A 288 -7.56 19.98 -1.32
N VAL A 289 -7.29 19.99 -0.02
CA VAL A 289 -7.14 21.19 0.80
C VAL A 289 -5.68 21.65 0.82
N MET A 290 -4.77 20.77 1.19
CA MET A 290 -3.33 21.03 1.23
C MET A 290 -2.70 20.91 -0.18
N HIS A 291 -2.93 19.80 -0.88
CA HIS A 291 -2.40 19.53 -2.22
C HIS A 291 -3.31 20.10 -3.32
N ASN A 292 -2.99 21.23 -3.93
CA ASN A 292 -3.84 21.89 -4.94
C ASN A 292 -3.24 22.07 -6.35
N ARG A 293 -1.95 21.72 -6.55
CA ARG A 293 -1.17 22.18 -7.72
C ARG A 293 -1.20 21.31 -8.98
N LYS A 294 -1.83 20.14 -9.00
CA LYS A 294 -1.84 19.25 -10.21
C LYS A 294 -3.23 18.81 -10.60
N ARG A 295 -3.63 19.01 -11.87
CA ARG A 295 -4.87 18.45 -12.42
C ARG A 295 -4.83 16.91 -12.45
N GLY A 296 -5.97 16.25 -12.18
CA GLY A 296 -6.17 14.83 -12.48
C GLY A 296 -5.66 13.82 -11.46
N LYS A 297 -5.50 14.19 -10.18
CA LYS A 297 -5.18 13.25 -9.09
C LYS A 297 -6.15 13.43 -7.93
N GLU A 298 -6.35 12.35 -7.17
CA GLU A 298 -7.17 12.29 -5.96
C GLU A 298 -6.49 13.06 -4.82
N ARG A 299 -6.58 14.40 -4.89
CA ARG A 299 -5.78 15.33 -4.06
C ARG A 299 -6.16 15.30 -2.60
N PHE A 300 -7.45 15.15 -2.30
CA PHE A 300 -7.91 15.02 -0.92
C PHE A 300 -7.40 13.74 -0.29
N VAL A 301 -7.37 12.66 -1.07
CA VAL A 301 -6.81 11.40 -0.60
C VAL A 301 -5.29 11.49 -0.37
N LEU A 302 -4.58 12.34 -1.18
CA LEU A 302 -3.18 12.65 -0.93
C LEU A 302 -2.97 13.44 0.37
N ASP A 303 -3.94 14.30 0.76
CA ASP A 303 -3.91 14.96 2.06
C ASP A 303 -4.11 13.94 3.19
N LEU A 304 -5.14 13.10 3.07
CA LEU A 304 -5.52 12.13 4.09
C LEU A 304 -4.45 11.04 4.34
N ILE A 305 -3.67 10.65 3.33
CA ILE A 305 -2.66 9.60 3.49
C ILE A 305 -1.44 10.06 4.28
N GLU A 306 -1.18 11.36 4.41
CA GLU A 306 0.04 11.84 5.06
C GLU A 306 0.23 11.30 6.49
N PRO A 307 -0.75 11.32 7.40
CA PRO A 307 -0.63 10.70 8.72
C PRO A 307 -0.50 9.18 8.70
N GLU A 308 -0.96 8.53 7.63
CA GLU A 308 -0.92 7.06 7.50
C GLU A 308 0.43 6.56 6.97
N ARG A 309 1.23 7.40 6.29
CA ARG A 309 2.52 6.99 5.71
C ARG A 309 3.45 6.29 6.71
N PRO A 310 3.71 6.84 7.91
CA PRO A 310 4.59 6.17 8.85
C PRO A 310 4.04 4.84 9.38
N LYS A 311 2.72 4.70 9.49
CA LYS A 311 2.07 3.44 9.85
C LYS A 311 2.26 2.38 8.75
N ILE A 312 2.17 2.80 7.49
CA ILE A 312 2.46 1.95 6.32
C ILE A 312 3.94 1.53 6.33
N ASP A 313 4.83 2.48 6.65
CA ASP A 313 6.27 2.23 6.80
C ASP A 313 6.54 1.16 7.87
N ALA A 314 5.84 1.24 9.00
CA ALA A 314 5.93 0.25 10.08
C ALA A 314 5.56 -1.17 9.61
N VAL A 315 4.53 -1.30 8.75
CA VAL A 315 4.15 -2.59 8.15
C VAL A 315 5.28 -3.16 7.30
N VAL A 316 5.93 -2.33 6.48
CA VAL A 316 7.06 -2.75 5.64
C VAL A 316 8.28 -3.11 6.50
N LEU A 317 8.60 -2.29 7.51
CA LEU A 317 9.71 -2.55 8.44
C LEU A 317 9.49 -3.86 9.19
N LYS A 318 8.29 -4.10 9.69
CA LYS A 318 7.94 -5.34 10.37
C LYS A 318 8.06 -6.54 9.43
N LEU A 319 7.57 -6.43 8.18
CA LEU A 319 7.67 -7.51 7.20
C LEU A 319 9.13 -7.93 6.95
N ILE A 320 10.04 -6.98 6.75
CA ILE A 320 11.46 -7.27 6.51
C ILE A 320 12.21 -7.74 7.76
N ALA A 321 11.73 -7.39 8.96
CA ALA A 321 12.27 -7.88 10.21
C ALA A 321 11.85 -9.33 10.50
N ASP A 322 10.60 -9.65 10.21
CA ASP A 322 10.02 -10.97 10.50
C ASP A 322 10.36 -12.03 9.43
N HIS A 323 10.65 -11.62 8.20
CA HIS A 323 10.83 -12.54 7.08
C HIS A 323 12.12 -12.28 6.27
N PRO A 324 13.00 -13.28 6.14
CA PRO A 324 14.10 -13.20 5.18
C PRO A 324 13.57 -13.07 3.76
N LEU A 325 14.14 -12.18 2.97
CA LEU A 325 13.83 -11.98 1.56
C LEU A 325 14.70 -12.88 0.66
N SER A 326 14.30 -13.05 -0.58
CA SER A 326 15.07 -13.74 -1.62
C SER A 326 15.11 -12.91 -2.91
N GLY A 327 16.13 -13.07 -3.73
CA GLY A 327 16.15 -12.48 -5.06
C GLY A 327 14.94 -12.89 -5.91
N ALA A 328 14.38 -14.07 -5.67
CA ALA A 328 13.15 -14.55 -6.33
C ALA A 328 11.86 -13.81 -5.91
N ASP A 329 11.88 -13.03 -4.83
CA ASP A 329 10.73 -12.20 -4.44
C ASP A 329 10.59 -10.95 -5.31
N PHE A 330 11.58 -10.64 -6.13
CA PHE A 330 11.66 -9.41 -6.90
C PHE A 330 12.09 -9.66 -8.34
N THR A 331 11.67 -8.76 -9.23
CA THR A 331 12.11 -8.74 -10.62
C THR A 331 12.66 -7.34 -10.93
N ILE A 332 13.87 -7.28 -11.49
CA ILE A 332 14.45 -6.04 -12.00
C ILE A 332 13.98 -5.85 -13.43
N ARG A 333 13.29 -4.76 -13.71
CA ARG A 333 12.83 -4.40 -15.04
C ARG A 333 13.96 -3.76 -15.87
N TYR A 334 13.76 -3.69 -17.18
CA TYR A 334 14.74 -3.09 -18.12
C TYR A 334 15.11 -1.63 -17.76
N ASN A 335 14.21 -0.88 -17.09
CA ASN A 335 14.48 0.49 -16.63
C ASN A 335 15.12 0.54 -15.22
N GLY A 336 15.57 -0.59 -14.67
CA GLY A 336 16.16 -0.69 -13.35
C GLY A 336 15.14 -0.69 -12.19
N GLY A 337 13.84 -0.59 -12.48
CA GLY A 337 12.80 -0.61 -11.45
C GLY A 337 12.64 -2.00 -10.84
N CYS A 338 12.53 -2.05 -9.52
CA CYS A 338 12.27 -3.26 -8.76
C CYS A 338 10.75 -3.51 -8.69
N ARG A 339 10.32 -4.70 -9.11
CA ARG A 339 8.93 -5.16 -9.02
C ARG A 339 8.84 -6.29 -8.02
N LEU A 340 7.81 -6.28 -7.17
CA LEU A 340 7.50 -7.36 -6.25
C LEU A 340 6.94 -8.57 -7.01
N SER A 341 7.23 -9.77 -6.51
CA SER A 341 6.51 -10.96 -6.97
C SER A 341 5.02 -10.86 -6.63
N PRO A 342 4.13 -11.46 -7.43
CA PRO A 342 2.68 -11.34 -7.20
C PRO A 342 2.23 -11.77 -5.81
N GLN A 343 2.81 -12.83 -5.26
CA GLN A 343 2.44 -13.33 -3.94
C GLN A 343 2.99 -12.46 -2.79
N LEU A 344 4.18 -11.86 -2.94
CA LEU A 344 4.67 -10.85 -1.98
C LEU A 344 3.79 -9.59 -2.00
N ALA A 345 3.40 -9.13 -3.19
CA ALA A 345 2.49 -8.01 -3.36
C ALA A 345 1.12 -8.30 -2.72
N ARG A 346 0.58 -9.50 -2.92
CA ARG A 346 -0.64 -9.98 -2.26
C ARG A 346 -0.51 -9.97 -0.74
N HIS A 347 0.58 -10.50 -0.21
CA HIS A 347 0.80 -10.54 1.24
C HIS A 347 0.87 -9.14 1.83
N LEU A 348 1.63 -8.23 1.22
CA LEU A 348 1.73 -6.84 1.64
C LEU A 348 0.36 -6.15 1.61
N THR A 349 -0.45 -6.35 0.55
CA THR A 349 -1.82 -5.84 0.46
C THR A 349 -2.72 -6.36 1.59
N THR A 350 -2.59 -7.65 1.94
CA THR A 350 -3.34 -8.26 3.04
C THR A 350 -2.99 -7.63 4.40
N LEU A 351 -1.71 -7.32 4.63
CA LEU A 351 -1.26 -6.65 5.86
C LEU A 351 -1.80 -5.21 5.99
N LEU A 352 -1.94 -4.49 4.88
CA LEU A 352 -2.45 -3.12 4.83
C LEU A 352 -3.97 -3.00 5.01
N GLY A 353 -4.70 -4.09 4.84
CA GLY A 353 -6.16 -4.15 4.99
C GLY A 353 -6.63 -4.47 6.41
N ARG A 354 -5.71 -4.47 7.37
CA ARG A 354 -5.97 -4.72 8.80
C ARG A 354 -6.35 -3.46 9.56
#